data_bc40ce24121b6988cc39af471634bd06
#
_entry.id   bc40ce24121b6988cc39af471634bd06
#
_cell.length_a   1.000
_cell.length_b   1.000
_cell.length_c   1.000
_cell.angle_alpha   90.00
_cell.angle_beta   90.00
_cell.angle_gamma   90.00
#
_symmetry.space_group_name_H-M   'P 1'
#
loop_
_entity.id
_entity.type
_entity.pdbx_description
1 polymer ?
#
loop_
_entity_poly.entity_id
_entity_poly.type
_entity_poly.pdbx_seq_one_letter_code
_entity_poly.pdbx_strand_id
1 'polypeptide(L)'
;MKSLVSIFALLCLTAAGFDSAEWLEKRARLDKEAERLQGVYSNCTAALQTPAENLTVPIENHPDGSVKASIAAAKAQFFIDAGFVWGEDVTLCEFEPGGTNVKARVTAEHCVVDRESKSGWAEGRVRIEYGKTTLEGRGIYFSFSEEFVKIMSDVMIETSDLKFEGVKL
;
A
#
# COMPACT_ATOMS: atom_id res chain seq x y z
N MET A 1 -11.84 -3.37 -14.61
CA MET A 1 -11.23 -3.74 -13.32
C MET A 1 -9.73 -3.79 -13.53
N LYS A 2 -9.04 -2.76 -13.06
CA LYS A 2 -7.59 -2.65 -13.20
C LYS A 2 -6.96 -3.17 -11.91
N SER A 3 -6.02 -4.09 -12.03
CA SER A 3 -5.32 -4.78 -10.96
C SER A 3 -4.28 -3.84 -10.33
N LEU A 4 -3.84 -4.12 -9.09
CA LEU A 4 -2.67 -3.52 -8.42
C LEU A 4 -1.40 -3.47 -9.32
N VAL A 5 -1.37 -4.27 -10.38
CA VAL A 5 -0.34 -4.24 -11.44
C VAL A 5 -0.18 -2.86 -12.07
N SER A 6 -1.26 -2.06 -12.13
CA SER A 6 -1.20 -0.69 -12.64
C SER A 6 -0.39 0.25 -11.75
N ILE A 7 -0.25 -0.06 -10.46
CA ILE A 7 0.55 0.75 -9.52
C ILE A 7 2.04 0.66 -9.87
N PHE A 8 2.50 -0.53 -10.27
CA PHE A 8 3.91 -0.75 -10.64
C PHE A 8 4.24 -0.28 -12.06
N ALA A 9 3.30 -0.37 -12.98
CA ALA A 9 3.48 0.14 -14.34
C ALA A 9 3.66 1.67 -14.36
N LEU A 10 3.11 2.38 -13.38
CA LEU A 10 3.23 3.84 -13.25
C LEU A 10 4.63 4.29 -12.80
N LEU A 11 5.37 3.43 -12.10
CA LEU A 11 6.76 3.71 -11.69
C LEU A 11 7.77 3.61 -12.84
N CYS A 12 7.42 2.93 -13.93
CA CYS A 12 8.32 2.67 -15.06
C CYS A 12 7.93 3.39 -16.35
N LEU A 13 6.82 4.13 -16.41
CA LEU A 13 6.37 4.79 -17.64
C LEU A 13 6.93 6.21 -17.75
N THR A 14 7.96 6.26 -18.54
CA THR A 14 8.54 7.39 -19.27
C THR A 14 7.55 8.44 -19.74
N ALA A 15 7.97 9.68 -19.59
CA ALA A 15 7.52 10.93 -20.13
C ALA A 15 6.92 10.88 -21.56
N ALA A 16 5.70 10.44 -21.72
CA ALA A 16 4.94 10.61 -22.94
C ALA A 16 3.56 11.19 -22.59
N GLY A 17 3.42 12.51 -22.67
CA GLY A 17 2.12 13.17 -22.79
C GLY A 17 1.32 13.30 -21.49
N PHE A 18 1.94 13.45 -20.34
CA PHE A 18 1.23 13.86 -19.13
C PHE A 18 0.91 15.35 -19.20
N ASP A 19 -0.36 15.70 -19.10
CA ASP A 19 -0.74 17.07 -18.77
C ASP A 19 -0.17 17.37 -17.37
N SER A 20 0.91 18.13 -17.34
CA SER A 20 1.68 18.39 -16.11
C SER A 20 0.84 19.08 -15.02
N ALA A 21 -0.21 19.81 -15.41
CA ALA A 21 -1.10 20.52 -14.48
C ALA A 21 -2.03 19.54 -13.75
N GLU A 22 -2.68 18.61 -14.47
CA GLU A 22 -3.57 17.59 -13.89
C GLU A 22 -2.80 16.67 -12.93
N TRP A 23 -1.59 16.28 -13.31
CA TRP A 23 -0.74 15.45 -12.47
C TRP A 23 -0.32 16.19 -11.19
N LEU A 24 0.02 17.48 -11.27
CA LEU A 24 0.39 18.30 -10.12
C LEU A 24 -0.79 18.51 -9.16
N GLU A 25 -2.00 18.73 -9.68
CA GLU A 25 -3.21 18.80 -8.87
C GLU A 25 -3.51 17.46 -8.17
N LYS A 26 -3.43 16.36 -8.91
CA LYS A 26 -3.61 15.03 -8.34
C LYS A 26 -2.60 14.79 -7.22
N ARG A 27 -1.33 15.08 -7.46
CA ARG A 27 -0.26 14.93 -6.47
C ARG A 27 -0.52 15.77 -5.22
N ALA A 28 -0.88 17.04 -5.39
CA ALA A 28 -1.15 17.94 -4.25
C ALA A 28 -2.33 17.46 -3.40
N ARG A 29 -3.38 16.88 -4.03
CA ARG A 29 -4.51 16.28 -3.33
C ARG A 29 -4.07 15.04 -2.54
N LEU A 30 -3.28 14.15 -3.14
CA LEU A 30 -2.78 12.94 -2.51
C LEU A 30 -1.79 13.25 -1.37
N ASP A 31 -1.00 14.32 -1.50
CA ASP A 31 -0.10 14.79 -0.44
C ASP A 31 -0.89 15.27 0.79
N LYS A 32 -1.97 16.03 0.59
CA LYS A 32 -2.87 16.44 1.68
C LYS A 32 -3.55 15.26 2.36
N GLU A 33 -3.95 14.26 1.58
CA GLU A 33 -4.58 13.06 2.13
C GLU A 33 -3.56 12.23 2.92
N ALA A 34 -2.32 12.14 2.47
CA ALA A 34 -1.23 11.50 3.21
C ALA A 34 -0.97 12.19 4.56
N GLU A 35 -0.93 13.54 4.59
CA GLU A 35 -0.78 14.31 5.82
C GLU A 35 -1.97 14.10 6.78
N ARG A 36 -3.20 14.08 6.24
CA ARG A 36 -4.40 13.78 7.03
C ARG A 36 -4.30 12.41 7.70
N LEU A 37 -3.95 11.37 6.92
CA LEU A 37 -3.87 10.00 7.43
C LEU A 37 -2.69 9.81 8.41
N GLN A 38 -1.60 10.52 8.25
CA GLN A 38 -0.52 10.55 9.23
C GLN A 38 -1.00 11.12 10.57
N GLY A 39 -1.80 12.18 10.55
CA GLY A 39 -2.47 12.71 11.74
C GLY A 39 -3.44 11.71 12.37
N VAL A 40 -4.24 11.04 11.55
CA VAL A 40 -5.16 9.97 12.00
C VAL A 40 -4.39 8.82 12.64
N TYR A 41 -3.28 8.38 12.05
CA TYR A 41 -2.42 7.34 12.61
C TYR A 41 -1.95 7.71 14.04
N SER A 42 -1.46 8.93 14.23
CA SER A 42 -1.03 9.42 15.54
C SER A 42 -2.16 9.40 16.57
N ASN A 43 -3.36 9.85 16.16
CA ASN A 43 -4.54 9.88 17.03
C ASN A 43 -5.03 8.46 17.39
N CYS A 44 -5.10 7.57 16.41
CA CYS A 44 -5.48 6.17 16.64
C CYS A 44 -4.49 5.49 17.58
N THR A 45 -3.17 5.68 17.36
CA THR A 45 -2.12 5.12 18.21
C THR A 45 -2.25 5.59 19.66
N ALA A 46 -2.55 6.87 19.88
CA ALA A 46 -2.76 7.43 21.22
C ALA A 46 -4.05 6.93 21.89
N ALA A 47 -5.04 6.50 21.10
CA ALA A 47 -6.36 6.04 21.57
C ALA A 47 -6.49 4.51 21.65
N LEU A 48 -5.39 3.76 21.46
CA LEU A 48 -5.41 2.30 21.56
C LEU A 48 -5.83 1.83 22.95
N GLN A 49 -6.72 0.84 23.00
CA GLN A 49 -7.21 0.24 24.23
C GLN A 49 -6.87 -1.26 24.28
N THR A 50 -7.69 -2.07 23.62
CA THR A 50 -7.55 -3.53 23.61
C THR A 50 -7.63 -4.00 22.15
N PRO A 51 -6.51 -3.99 21.42
CA PRO A 51 -6.51 -4.46 20.03
C PRO A 51 -6.79 -5.97 19.97
N ALA A 52 -7.46 -6.40 18.91
CA ALA A 52 -7.61 -7.82 18.59
C ALA A 52 -6.25 -8.37 18.13
N GLU A 53 -5.96 -9.61 18.50
CA GLU A 53 -4.71 -10.29 18.14
C GLU A 53 -4.91 -11.24 16.96
N ASN A 54 -3.88 -11.38 16.12
CA ASN A 54 -3.79 -12.35 15.02
C ASN A 54 -4.99 -12.26 14.06
N LEU A 55 -5.32 -11.04 13.63
CA LEU A 55 -6.42 -10.80 12.70
C LEU A 55 -5.99 -11.12 11.27
N THR A 56 -6.83 -11.86 10.54
CA THR A 56 -6.72 -12.01 9.09
C THR A 56 -8.09 -11.81 8.47
N VAL A 57 -8.19 -10.88 7.52
CA VAL A 57 -9.45 -10.50 6.88
C VAL A 57 -9.26 -10.47 5.36
N PRO A 58 -10.12 -11.17 4.59
CA PRO A 58 -10.19 -10.95 3.15
C PRO A 58 -10.76 -9.56 2.87
N ILE A 59 -10.12 -8.85 1.92
CA ILE A 59 -10.54 -7.51 1.48
C ILE A 59 -11.37 -7.62 0.20
N GLU A 60 -10.95 -8.51 -0.69
CA GLU A 60 -11.55 -8.67 -2.00
C GLU A 60 -11.45 -10.14 -2.46
N ASN A 61 -12.44 -10.61 -3.20
CA ASN A 61 -12.45 -11.92 -3.82
C ASN A 61 -12.42 -11.81 -5.34
N HIS A 62 -11.84 -12.84 -5.98
CA HIS A 62 -11.94 -13.04 -7.42
C HIS A 62 -13.37 -13.47 -7.81
N PRO A 63 -13.75 -13.40 -9.08
CA PRO A 63 -15.05 -13.87 -9.57
C PRO A 63 -15.31 -15.36 -9.31
N ASP A 64 -14.26 -16.18 -9.16
CA ASP A 64 -14.34 -17.61 -8.83
C ASP A 64 -14.53 -17.86 -7.32
N GLY A 65 -14.61 -16.80 -6.50
CA GLY A 65 -14.77 -16.86 -5.05
C GLY A 65 -13.47 -17.03 -4.28
N SER A 66 -12.32 -17.25 -4.92
CA SER A 66 -11.01 -17.29 -4.25
C SER A 66 -10.64 -15.90 -3.74
N VAL A 67 -9.82 -15.86 -2.68
CA VAL A 67 -9.35 -14.58 -2.09
C VAL A 67 -8.42 -13.90 -3.09
N LYS A 68 -8.72 -12.65 -3.46
CA LYS A 68 -7.90 -11.80 -4.31
C LYS A 68 -6.95 -10.92 -3.49
N ALA A 69 -7.44 -10.38 -2.37
CA ALA A 69 -6.63 -9.58 -1.47
C ALA A 69 -7.00 -9.86 -0.02
N SER A 70 -6.00 -9.92 0.85
CA SER A 70 -6.18 -10.06 2.29
C SER A 70 -5.25 -9.13 3.06
N ILE A 71 -5.67 -8.78 4.27
CA ILE A 71 -4.86 -8.12 5.27
C ILE A 71 -4.73 -9.01 6.49
N ALA A 72 -3.52 -9.16 7.00
CA ALA A 72 -3.22 -9.77 8.27
C ALA A 72 -2.51 -8.77 9.17
N ALA A 73 -2.76 -8.81 10.47
CA ALA A 73 -2.08 -8.00 11.46
C ALA A 73 -1.89 -8.79 12.74
N ALA A 74 -0.73 -8.63 13.39
CA ALA A 74 -0.50 -9.21 14.71
C ALA A 74 -1.43 -8.60 15.75
N LYS A 75 -1.67 -7.28 15.65
CA LYS A 75 -2.70 -6.59 16.41
C LYS A 75 -3.49 -5.64 15.53
N ALA A 76 -4.79 -5.53 15.76
CA ALA A 76 -5.64 -4.58 15.06
C ALA A 76 -6.73 -4.01 15.97
N GLN A 77 -7.02 -2.72 15.81
CA GLN A 77 -8.13 -2.06 16.49
C GLN A 77 -9.00 -1.33 15.49
N PHE A 78 -10.32 -1.57 15.58
CA PHE A 78 -11.32 -0.91 14.76
C PHE A 78 -11.85 0.31 15.49
N PHE A 79 -11.75 1.46 14.87
CA PHE A 79 -12.38 2.72 15.29
C PHE A 79 -13.65 2.91 14.47
N ILE A 80 -14.70 2.16 14.83
CA ILE A 80 -15.91 1.96 14.01
C ILE A 80 -16.57 3.28 13.67
N ASP A 81 -16.78 4.15 14.67
CA ASP A 81 -17.46 5.45 14.51
C ASP A 81 -16.66 6.42 13.63
N ALA A 82 -15.34 6.27 13.58
CA ALA A 82 -14.45 7.10 12.80
C ALA A 82 -14.09 6.49 11.44
N GLY A 83 -14.47 5.23 11.18
CA GLY A 83 -14.22 4.54 9.92
C GLY A 83 -12.79 4.04 9.72
N PHE A 84 -11.95 4.04 10.76
CA PHE A 84 -10.54 3.64 10.67
C PHE A 84 -10.27 2.26 11.24
N VAL A 85 -9.22 1.63 10.70
CA VAL A 85 -8.61 0.42 11.25
C VAL A 85 -7.13 0.70 11.47
N TRP A 86 -6.65 0.51 12.69
CA TRP A 86 -5.24 0.53 13.03
C TRP A 86 -4.71 -0.90 13.09
N GLY A 87 -3.46 -1.11 12.67
CA GLY A 87 -2.79 -2.40 12.73
C GLY A 87 -1.31 -2.31 13.07
N GLU A 88 -0.79 -3.36 13.73
CA GLU A 88 0.62 -3.59 14.04
C GLU A 88 1.07 -4.88 13.35
N ASP A 89 2.30 -4.89 12.83
CA ASP A 89 2.88 -5.99 12.04
C ASP A 89 1.93 -6.43 10.91
N VAL A 90 1.63 -5.47 10.05
CA VAL A 90 0.63 -5.63 9.00
C VAL A 90 1.25 -6.26 7.77
N THR A 91 0.57 -7.26 7.23
CA THR A 91 0.86 -7.87 5.93
C THR A 91 -0.37 -7.78 5.04
N LEU A 92 -0.24 -7.13 3.89
CA LEU A 92 -1.25 -7.11 2.85
C LEU A 92 -0.76 -7.98 1.69
N CYS A 93 -1.58 -8.93 1.28
CA CYS A 93 -1.27 -9.82 0.15
C CYS A 93 -2.30 -9.65 -0.96
N GLU A 94 -1.82 -9.61 -2.20
CA GLU A 94 -2.62 -9.84 -3.40
C GLU A 94 -2.28 -11.23 -3.94
N PHE A 95 -3.31 -11.98 -4.31
CA PHE A 95 -3.19 -13.35 -4.82
C PHE A 95 -3.60 -13.42 -6.29
N GLU A 96 -3.03 -14.39 -7.00
CA GLU A 96 -3.52 -14.77 -8.31
C GLU A 96 -4.87 -15.51 -8.22
N PRO A 97 -5.63 -15.60 -9.32
CA PRO A 97 -6.83 -16.44 -9.36
C PRO A 97 -6.53 -17.86 -8.88
N GLY A 98 -7.42 -18.41 -8.04
CA GLY A 98 -7.19 -19.68 -7.33
C GLY A 98 -6.64 -19.51 -5.91
N GLY A 99 -6.21 -18.29 -5.52
CA GLY A 99 -5.95 -17.88 -4.13
C GLY A 99 -4.73 -18.49 -3.44
N THR A 100 -3.84 -19.18 -4.16
CA THR A 100 -2.68 -19.88 -3.57
C THR A 100 -1.35 -19.15 -3.79
N ASN A 101 -1.18 -18.47 -4.92
CA ASN A 101 0.06 -17.79 -5.27
C ASN A 101 -0.02 -16.32 -4.90
N VAL A 102 0.94 -15.85 -4.11
CA VAL A 102 1.07 -14.43 -3.76
C VAL A 102 1.70 -13.70 -4.94
N LYS A 103 0.98 -12.73 -5.49
CA LYS A 103 1.40 -11.87 -6.58
C LYS A 103 2.14 -10.63 -6.08
N ALA A 104 1.62 -10.05 -5.00
CA ALA A 104 2.22 -8.91 -4.33
C ALA A 104 2.07 -9.03 -2.83
N ARG A 105 3.06 -8.54 -2.09
CA ARG A 105 3.04 -8.47 -0.63
C ARG A 105 3.54 -7.11 -0.17
N VAL A 106 2.82 -6.52 0.77
CA VAL A 106 3.26 -5.31 1.48
C VAL A 106 3.33 -5.63 2.95
N THR A 107 4.45 -5.36 3.58
CA THR A 107 4.62 -5.47 5.04
C THR A 107 4.95 -4.11 5.63
N ALA A 108 4.35 -3.81 6.76
CA ALA A 108 4.56 -2.57 7.49
C ALA A 108 4.52 -2.82 9.00
N GLU A 109 5.36 -2.09 9.75
CA GLU A 109 5.38 -2.21 11.22
C GLU A 109 4.05 -1.75 11.83
N HIS A 110 3.53 -0.61 11.36
CA HIS A 110 2.24 -0.08 11.81
C HIS A 110 1.51 0.58 10.66
N CYS A 111 0.19 0.51 10.65
CA CYS A 111 -0.59 1.27 9.70
C CYS A 111 -1.96 1.69 10.24
N VAL A 112 -2.56 2.67 9.58
CA VAL A 112 -3.97 3.01 9.66
C VAL A 112 -4.59 2.96 8.28
N VAL A 113 -5.79 2.43 8.17
CA VAL A 113 -6.58 2.36 6.93
C VAL A 113 -7.90 3.08 7.14
N ASP A 114 -8.21 3.98 6.24
CA ASP A 114 -9.52 4.60 6.10
C ASP A 114 -10.38 3.69 5.20
N ARG A 115 -11.45 3.17 5.75
CA ARG A 115 -12.33 2.21 5.07
C ARG A 115 -13.17 2.85 3.97
N GLU A 116 -13.49 4.13 4.13
CA GLU A 116 -14.33 4.89 3.20
C GLU A 116 -13.53 5.28 1.95
N SER A 117 -12.40 5.96 2.14
CA SER A 117 -11.53 6.38 1.03
C SER A 117 -10.69 5.24 0.45
N LYS A 118 -10.62 4.10 1.14
CA LYS A 118 -9.76 2.95 0.80
C LYS A 118 -8.30 3.36 0.65
N SER A 119 -7.86 4.29 1.50
CA SER A 119 -6.49 4.77 1.57
C SER A 119 -5.91 4.52 2.96
N GLY A 120 -4.60 4.57 3.08
CA GLY A 120 -3.94 4.32 4.35
C GLY A 120 -2.57 4.98 4.46
N TRP A 121 -2.12 5.05 5.70
CA TRP A 121 -0.80 5.47 6.09
C TRP A 121 -0.12 4.37 6.88
N ALA A 122 1.09 4.01 6.49
CA ALA A 122 1.93 3.12 7.27
C ALA A 122 3.16 3.87 7.79
N GLU A 123 3.44 3.71 9.07
CA GLU A 123 4.59 4.30 9.75
C GLU A 123 5.69 3.27 9.90
N GLY A 124 6.93 3.74 10.01
CA GLY A 124 8.10 2.88 10.20
C GLY A 124 8.58 2.26 8.89
N ARG A 125 9.19 1.08 9.02
CA ARG A 125 9.72 0.36 7.86
C ARG A 125 8.61 -0.30 7.06
N VAL A 126 8.71 -0.15 5.75
CA VAL A 126 7.78 -0.76 4.79
C VAL A 126 8.57 -1.53 3.74
N ARG A 127 8.10 -2.72 3.39
CA ARG A 127 8.65 -3.55 2.33
C ARG A 127 7.53 -3.98 1.39
N ILE A 128 7.76 -3.79 0.10
CA ILE A 128 6.83 -4.18 -0.96
C ILE A 128 7.55 -5.19 -1.85
N GLU A 129 6.95 -6.35 -2.03
CA GLU A 129 7.45 -7.42 -2.90
C GLU A 129 6.46 -7.63 -4.05
N TYR A 130 6.96 -7.58 -5.28
CA TYR A 130 6.18 -7.84 -6.48
C TYR A 130 7.02 -8.60 -7.51
N GLY A 131 6.67 -9.85 -7.75
CA GLY A 131 7.46 -10.73 -8.61
C GLY A 131 8.90 -10.84 -8.10
N LYS A 132 9.84 -10.31 -8.90
CA LYS A 132 11.29 -10.27 -8.58
C LYS A 132 11.78 -8.91 -8.10
N THR A 133 10.87 -7.98 -7.85
CA THR A 133 11.19 -6.63 -7.40
C THR A 133 10.81 -6.45 -5.95
N THR A 134 11.74 -5.93 -5.17
CA THR A 134 11.52 -5.50 -3.80
C THR A 134 11.76 -4.01 -3.69
N LEU A 135 10.82 -3.32 -3.04
CA LEU A 135 10.94 -1.93 -2.65
C LEU A 135 10.93 -1.86 -1.13
N GLU A 136 11.88 -1.15 -0.57
CA GLU A 136 11.93 -0.85 0.85
C GLU A 136 11.96 0.66 1.08
N GLY A 137 11.46 1.10 2.22
CA GLY A 137 11.50 2.50 2.61
C GLY A 137 10.90 2.75 3.97
N ARG A 138 10.71 4.02 4.31
CA ARG A 138 10.08 4.45 5.55
C ARG A 138 8.91 5.35 5.27
N GLY A 139 7.79 5.06 5.94
CA GLY A 139 6.54 5.76 5.75
C GLY A 139 5.95 5.52 4.37
N ILE A 140 4.74 5.08 4.30
CA ILE A 140 4.04 4.86 3.03
C ILE A 140 2.63 5.42 3.12
N TYR A 141 2.25 6.21 2.12
CA TYR A 141 0.86 6.48 1.80
C TYR A 141 0.43 5.60 0.64
N PHE A 142 -0.74 5.00 0.75
CA PHE A 142 -1.34 4.21 -0.34
C PHE A 142 -2.81 4.55 -0.51
N SER A 143 -3.29 4.45 -1.75
CA SER A 143 -4.70 4.58 -2.10
C SER A 143 -5.07 3.51 -3.10
N PHE A 144 -5.96 2.61 -2.71
CA PHE A 144 -6.47 1.56 -3.60
C PHE A 144 -7.40 2.12 -4.68
N SER A 145 -8.19 3.15 -4.32
CA SER A 145 -9.11 3.79 -5.27
C SER A 145 -8.39 4.56 -6.38
N GLU A 146 -7.25 5.16 -6.06
CA GLU A 146 -6.43 5.94 -7.00
C GLU A 146 -5.30 5.11 -7.63
N GLU A 147 -5.15 3.84 -7.22
CA GLU A 147 -4.02 2.97 -7.61
C GLU A 147 -2.67 3.66 -7.40
N PHE A 148 -2.48 4.27 -6.24
CA PHE A 148 -1.32 5.12 -5.94
C PHE A 148 -0.60 4.67 -4.68
N VAL A 149 0.73 4.71 -4.73
CA VAL A 149 1.62 4.45 -3.59
C VAL A 149 2.72 5.51 -3.58
N LYS A 150 3.00 6.06 -2.41
CA LYS A 150 4.09 7.01 -2.18
C LYS A 150 4.90 6.56 -0.97
N ILE A 151 6.19 6.30 -1.17
CA ILE A 151 7.14 6.04 -0.10
C ILE A 151 7.78 7.38 0.27
N MET A 152 7.87 7.68 1.56
CA MET A 152 8.24 9.02 2.04
C MET A 152 9.75 9.22 2.12
N SER A 153 10.52 8.21 2.56
CA SER A 153 11.98 8.32 2.69
C SER A 153 12.68 6.96 2.59
N ASP A 154 13.99 6.98 2.51
CA ASP A 154 14.90 5.83 2.57
C ASP A 154 14.57 4.75 1.53
N VAL A 155 14.20 5.18 0.32
CA VAL A 155 13.77 4.27 -0.75
C VAL A 155 14.94 3.46 -1.29
N MET A 156 14.83 2.14 -1.22
CA MET A 156 15.71 1.17 -1.85
C MET A 156 14.91 0.28 -2.80
N ILE A 157 15.43 0.07 -4.00
CA ILE A 157 14.81 -0.79 -5.01
C ILE A 157 15.80 -1.88 -5.38
N GLU A 158 15.40 -3.13 -5.20
CA GLU A 158 16.14 -4.30 -5.64
C GLU A 158 15.30 -5.06 -6.66
N THR A 159 15.87 -5.34 -7.84
CA THR A 159 15.20 -6.13 -8.87
C THR A 159 16.21 -6.94 -9.66
N SER A 160 15.86 -8.21 -9.96
CA SER A 160 16.64 -9.08 -10.81
C SER A 160 16.29 -8.95 -12.30
N ASP A 161 15.27 -8.16 -12.63
CA ASP A 161 14.79 -7.98 -14.01
C ASP A 161 15.42 -6.77 -14.74
N LEU A 162 16.19 -5.92 -14.05
CA LEU A 162 16.93 -4.83 -14.68
C LEU A 162 18.16 -5.39 -15.42
N LYS A 163 17.97 -5.68 -16.70
CA LYS A 163 19.10 -5.82 -17.64
C LYS A 163 19.50 -4.42 -18.05
N PHE A 164 20.59 -3.91 -17.50
CA PHE A 164 21.25 -2.73 -18.05
C PHE A 164 21.90 -3.12 -19.38
N GLU A 165 21.16 -3.11 -20.48
CA GLU A 165 21.72 -3.20 -21.80
C GLU A 165 22.40 -1.86 -22.12
N GLY A 166 23.71 -1.85 -21.99
CA GLY A 166 24.57 -0.95 -22.73
C GLY A 166 24.66 0.50 -22.28
N VAL A 167 25.11 0.77 -21.06
CA VAL A 167 25.92 1.99 -20.85
C VAL A 167 27.40 1.61 -21.02
N LYS A 168 27.94 1.80 -22.22
CA LYS A 168 29.39 1.89 -22.39
C LYS A 168 29.81 3.23 -21.81
N LEU A 169 30.53 3.20 -20.69
CA LEU A 169 31.32 4.31 -20.18
C LEU A 169 32.51 4.59 -21.12
#